data_a2982af89520f5c5b4f1742b341a6de5
#
_entry.id   a2982af89520f5c5b4f1742b341a6de5
#
_cell.length_a   1.000
_cell.length_b   1.000
_cell.length_c   1.000
_cell.angle_alpha   90.00
_cell.angle_beta   90.00
_cell.angle_gamma   90.00
#
_symmetry.space_group_name_H-M   'P 1'
#
loop_
_entity.id
_entity.type
_entity.pdbx_description
1 polymer ?
#
loop_
_entity_poly.entity_id
_entity_poly.type
_entity_poly.pdbx_seq_one_letter_code
_entity_poly.pdbx_strand_id
1 'polypeptide(L)'
;YDFYGFENKDPIWGNNFYNSLINSKMGLNLSRGRPAKYYSSNRIASLVGNGLLTFVDKKTQLDDFFNKNEIIFYNNVEDLADKIRFYKDNEKSRINIARNGKKKYFKLFNEQRITKYIIDKSFGKKTNLI
;
A
#
# COMPACT_ATOMS: atom_id res chain seq x y z
N TYR A 1 0.43 -4.65 18.06
CA TYR A 1 -0.44 -4.29 16.94
C TYR A 1 -1.36 -3.17 17.40
N ASP A 2 -1.52 -2.15 16.55
CA ASP A 2 -2.43 -1.05 16.83
C ASP A 2 -3.57 -1.07 15.81
N PHE A 3 -4.78 -1.31 16.31
CA PHE A 3 -6.02 -1.22 15.55
C PHE A 3 -6.80 -0.03 16.12
N TYR A 4 -6.95 1.00 15.32
CA TYR A 4 -7.73 2.17 15.69
C TYR A 4 -9.10 2.14 15.03
N GLY A 5 -10.14 2.56 15.76
CA GLY A 5 -11.53 2.55 15.28
C GLY A 5 -12.15 1.16 15.20
N PHE A 6 -11.60 0.20 15.94
CA PHE A 6 -12.09 -1.17 16.00
C PHE A 6 -12.04 -1.68 17.45
N GLU A 7 -13.02 -2.50 17.82
CA GLU A 7 -13.26 -2.91 19.21
C GLU A 7 -13.32 -1.69 20.13
N ASN A 8 -12.97 -1.57 21.25
CA ASN A 8 -13.11 -0.42 22.16
C ASN A 8 -12.00 0.67 21.97
N LYS A 9 -11.38 0.74 20.80
CA LYS A 9 -10.37 1.78 20.51
C LYS A 9 -10.94 2.85 19.60
N ASP A 10 -10.80 4.09 20.00
CA ASP A 10 -11.23 5.23 19.20
C ASP A 10 -10.45 5.35 17.89
N PRO A 11 -11.10 5.82 16.81
CA PRO A 11 -10.39 6.15 15.59
C PRO A 11 -9.44 7.34 15.81
N ILE A 12 -8.30 7.32 15.13
CA ILE A 12 -7.33 8.42 15.19
C ILE A 12 -7.33 9.22 13.90
N TRP A 13 -7.14 10.54 14.02
CA TRP A 13 -7.18 11.49 12.92
C TRP A 13 -6.02 12.48 13.00
N GLY A 14 -5.78 13.21 11.91
CA GLY A 14 -4.78 14.27 11.85
C GLY A 14 -3.39 13.83 12.29
N ASN A 15 -2.78 14.59 13.19
CA ASN A 15 -1.42 14.34 13.65
C ASN A 15 -1.25 12.98 14.32
N ASN A 16 -2.24 12.49 15.06
CA ASN A 16 -2.18 11.18 15.70
C ASN A 16 -2.09 10.05 14.66
N PHE A 17 -2.81 10.16 13.55
CA PHE A 17 -2.72 9.23 12.44
C PHE A 17 -1.31 9.26 11.80
N TYR A 18 -0.77 10.44 11.53
CA TYR A 18 0.59 10.55 10.97
C TYR A 18 1.65 10.03 11.92
N ASN A 19 1.54 10.32 13.22
CA ASN A 19 2.45 9.78 14.24
C ASN A 19 2.40 8.25 14.30
N SER A 20 1.22 7.65 14.18
CA SER A 20 1.07 6.20 14.11
C SER A 20 1.77 5.62 12.88
N LEU A 21 1.65 6.26 11.71
CA LEU A 21 2.35 5.84 10.49
C LEU A 21 3.88 5.93 10.65
N ILE A 22 4.39 7.05 11.16
CA ILE A 22 5.84 7.28 11.33
C ILE A 22 6.45 6.23 12.27
N ASN A 23 5.73 5.83 13.32
CA ASN A 23 6.17 4.83 14.27
C ASN A 23 5.94 3.38 13.81
N SER A 24 5.26 3.18 12.70
CA SER A 24 4.98 1.86 12.14
C SER A 24 6.09 1.41 11.19
N LYS A 25 6.36 0.12 11.18
CA LYS A 25 7.35 -0.51 10.27
C LYS A 25 6.69 -1.24 9.11
N MET A 26 5.46 -1.68 9.32
CA MET A 26 4.67 -2.49 8.39
C MET A 26 3.22 -2.02 8.40
N GLY A 27 2.52 -2.20 7.30
CA GLY A 27 1.11 -1.84 7.19
C GLY A 27 0.31 -2.83 6.36
N LEU A 28 -0.95 -3.02 6.71
CA LEU A 28 -1.87 -3.91 6.03
C LEU A 28 -2.90 -3.10 5.24
N ASN A 29 -2.92 -3.28 3.93
CA ASN A 29 -3.93 -2.70 3.06
C ASN A 29 -5.10 -3.68 2.88
N LEU A 30 -6.15 -3.49 3.67
CA LEU A 30 -7.37 -4.29 3.58
C LEU A 30 -8.35 -3.69 2.57
N SER A 31 -9.00 -4.56 1.80
CA SER A 31 -10.17 -4.18 1.02
C SER A 31 -11.40 -4.05 1.91
N ARG A 32 -12.29 -3.11 1.59
CA ARG A 32 -13.58 -3.02 2.25
C ARG A 32 -14.52 -4.07 1.61
N GLY A 33 -14.82 -5.12 2.35
CA GLY A 33 -15.57 -6.27 1.84
C GLY A 33 -14.72 -7.20 0.97
N ARG A 34 -15.29 -7.73 -0.11
CA ARG A 34 -14.56 -8.64 -1.02
C ARG A 34 -13.52 -7.87 -1.83
N PRO A 35 -12.30 -8.40 -1.98
CA PRO A 35 -11.28 -7.78 -2.82
C PRO A 35 -11.77 -7.65 -4.26
N ALA A 36 -11.75 -6.43 -4.80
CA ALA A 36 -12.03 -6.16 -6.20
C ALA A 36 -10.73 -5.92 -6.96
N LYS A 37 -10.73 -6.25 -8.25
CA LYS A 37 -9.59 -6.01 -9.14
C LYS A 37 -9.18 -4.53 -9.10
N TYR A 38 -7.90 -4.28 -8.88
CA TYR A 38 -7.28 -2.95 -8.79
C TYR A 38 -7.86 -2.06 -7.70
N TYR A 39 -8.55 -2.65 -6.73
CA TYR A 39 -9.02 -1.86 -5.59
C TYR A 39 -7.83 -1.27 -4.83
N SER A 40 -7.78 0.03 -4.87
CA SER A 40 -6.78 0.82 -4.17
C SER A 40 -7.49 1.87 -3.31
N SER A 41 -7.42 1.71 -2.01
CA SER A 41 -7.90 2.74 -1.08
C SER A 41 -6.82 3.80 -0.85
N ASN A 42 -7.20 4.96 -0.29
CA ASN A 42 -6.23 5.97 0.17
C ASN A 42 -5.20 5.39 1.15
N ARG A 43 -5.52 4.28 1.79
CA ARG A 43 -4.61 3.59 2.72
C ARG A 43 -3.33 3.11 2.03
N ILE A 44 -3.38 2.62 0.78
CA ILE A 44 -2.17 2.20 0.08
C ILE A 44 -1.23 3.39 -0.13
N ALA A 45 -1.77 4.57 -0.46
CA ALA A 45 -0.99 5.80 -0.59
C ALA A 45 -0.31 6.15 0.74
N SER A 46 -1.06 6.08 1.84
CA SER A 46 -0.53 6.37 3.16
C SER A 46 0.53 5.38 3.61
N LEU A 47 0.38 4.09 3.35
CA LEU A 47 1.33 3.07 3.75
C LEU A 47 2.58 3.07 2.87
N VAL A 48 2.41 2.86 1.57
CA VAL A 48 3.53 2.77 0.61
C VAL A 48 4.23 4.12 0.46
N GLY A 49 3.46 5.21 0.39
CA GLY A 49 3.99 6.57 0.26
C GLY A 49 4.83 7.00 1.46
N ASN A 50 4.53 6.54 2.66
CA ASN A 50 5.35 6.77 3.85
C ASN A 50 6.49 5.76 4.02
N GLY A 51 6.60 4.77 3.14
CA GLY A 51 7.72 3.82 3.16
C GLY A 51 7.54 2.70 4.17
N LEU A 52 6.31 2.29 4.48
CA LEU A 52 6.04 1.09 5.26
C LEU A 52 6.09 -0.14 4.35
N LEU A 53 6.61 -1.26 4.87
CA LEU A 53 6.39 -2.54 4.19
C LEU A 53 4.89 -2.83 4.17
N THR A 54 4.31 -2.87 2.98
CA THR A 54 2.86 -2.96 2.83
C THR A 54 2.45 -4.34 2.37
N PHE A 55 1.49 -4.96 3.09
CA PHE A 55 0.86 -6.23 2.72
C PHE A 55 -0.44 -5.98 1.98
N VAL A 56 -0.65 -6.67 0.87
CA VAL A 56 -1.82 -6.52 -0.01
C VAL A 56 -2.37 -7.88 -0.39
N ASP A 57 -3.69 -8.02 -0.37
CA ASP A 57 -4.35 -9.25 -0.84
C ASP A 57 -4.11 -9.43 -2.35
N LYS A 58 -3.58 -10.60 -2.74
CA LYS A 58 -3.28 -10.92 -4.13
C LYS A 58 -4.52 -10.91 -5.03
N LYS A 59 -5.70 -11.11 -4.48
CA LYS A 59 -6.97 -11.04 -5.22
C LYS A 59 -7.26 -9.65 -5.78
N THR A 60 -6.58 -8.60 -5.27
CA THR A 60 -6.68 -7.25 -5.82
C THR A 60 -5.96 -7.08 -7.16
N GLN A 61 -5.10 -8.03 -7.57
CA GLN A 61 -4.28 -7.97 -8.80
C GLN A 61 -3.41 -6.70 -8.89
N LEU A 62 -3.02 -6.13 -7.77
CA LEU A 62 -2.07 -5.00 -7.74
C LEU A 62 -0.63 -5.45 -8.06
N ASP A 63 -0.38 -6.75 -8.17
CA ASP A 63 0.85 -7.33 -8.70
C ASP A 63 1.05 -7.08 -10.21
N ASP A 64 0.05 -6.58 -10.92
CA ASP A 64 0.24 -6.01 -12.27
C ASP A 64 1.05 -4.68 -12.24
N PHE A 65 1.09 -3.98 -11.11
CA PHE A 65 1.79 -2.70 -10.95
C PHE A 65 3.03 -2.79 -10.10
N PHE A 66 3.06 -3.70 -9.13
CA PHE A 66 4.12 -3.86 -8.15
C PHE A 66 4.61 -5.30 -8.11
N ASN A 67 5.90 -5.48 -8.01
CA ASN A 67 6.49 -6.81 -7.84
C ASN A 67 6.77 -7.12 -6.35
N LYS A 68 7.21 -8.36 -6.08
CA LYS A 68 7.51 -8.86 -4.72
C LYS A 68 8.64 -8.12 -3.98
N ASN A 69 9.44 -7.31 -4.69
CA ASN A 69 10.49 -6.50 -4.10
C ASN A 69 10.03 -5.05 -3.81
N GLU A 70 8.75 -4.76 -3.99
CA GLU A 70 8.13 -3.44 -3.85
C GLU A 70 6.95 -3.45 -2.88
N ILE A 71 6.11 -4.50 -2.94
CA ILE A 71 4.97 -4.75 -2.04
C ILE A 71 4.90 -6.25 -1.76
N ILE A 72 4.39 -6.62 -0.59
CA ILE A 72 4.19 -8.02 -0.22
C ILE A 72 2.74 -8.42 -0.44
N PHE A 73 2.54 -9.36 -1.34
CA PHE A 73 1.23 -9.96 -1.61
C PHE A 73 1.02 -11.19 -0.73
N TYR A 74 -0.21 -11.37 -0.25
CA TYR A 74 -0.62 -12.56 0.51
C TYR A 74 -1.87 -13.19 -0.11
N ASN A 75 -2.00 -14.51 0.06
CA ASN A 75 -3.10 -15.30 -0.52
C ASN A 75 -4.24 -15.56 0.47
N ASN A 76 -3.90 -15.72 1.75
CA ASN A 76 -4.82 -16.00 2.85
C ASN A 76 -4.23 -15.49 4.18
N VAL A 77 -4.96 -15.66 5.26
CA VAL A 77 -4.58 -15.14 6.59
C VAL A 77 -3.34 -15.84 7.15
N GLU A 78 -3.18 -17.11 6.90
CA GLU A 78 -2.03 -17.92 7.34
C GLU A 78 -0.76 -17.43 6.65
N ASP A 79 -0.80 -17.29 5.33
CA ASP A 79 0.29 -16.74 4.51
C ASP A 79 0.67 -15.31 4.93
N LEU A 80 -0.33 -14.48 5.26
CA LEU A 80 -0.10 -13.14 5.81
C LEU A 80 0.63 -13.20 7.16
N ALA A 81 0.17 -14.06 8.07
CA ALA A 81 0.77 -14.20 9.40
C ALA A 81 2.23 -14.64 9.32
N ASP A 82 2.55 -15.61 8.45
CA ASP A 82 3.92 -16.09 8.24
C ASP A 82 4.82 -14.99 7.65
N LYS A 83 4.33 -14.24 6.69
CA LYS A 83 5.05 -13.09 6.10
C LYS A 83 5.28 -11.99 7.13
N ILE A 84 4.31 -11.68 7.98
CA ILE A 84 4.49 -10.70 9.06
C ILE A 84 5.58 -11.16 10.02
N ARG A 85 5.58 -12.43 10.45
CA ARG A 85 6.62 -12.98 11.32
C ARG A 85 7.99 -12.88 10.65
N PHE A 86 8.10 -13.33 9.38
CA PHE A 86 9.34 -13.26 8.63
C PHE A 86 9.91 -11.83 8.57
N TYR A 87 9.12 -10.85 8.16
CA TYR A 87 9.59 -9.48 8.00
C TYR A 87 9.73 -8.72 9.32
N LYS A 88 9.13 -9.19 10.42
CA LYS A 88 9.42 -8.69 11.77
C LYS A 88 10.90 -8.91 12.12
N ASP A 89 11.43 -10.08 11.80
CA ASP A 89 12.79 -10.48 12.17
C ASP A 89 13.83 -10.15 11.09
N ASN A 90 13.40 -9.90 9.85
CA ASN A 90 14.25 -9.59 8.70
C ASN A 90 14.22 -8.11 8.33
N GLU A 91 14.80 -7.28 9.20
CA GLU A 91 14.76 -5.81 9.07
C GLU A 91 15.34 -5.29 7.77
N LYS A 92 16.52 -5.78 7.37
CA LYS A 92 17.19 -5.35 6.13
C LYS A 92 16.33 -5.57 4.89
N SER A 93 15.71 -6.73 4.78
CA SER A 93 14.79 -7.06 3.67
C SER A 93 13.53 -6.17 3.72
N ARG A 94 12.95 -6.00 4.91
CA ARG A 94 11.79 -5.13 5.13
C ARG A 94 12.03 -3.72 4.66
N ILE A 95 13.12 -3.10 5.08
CA ILE A 95 13.48 -1.72 4.72
C ILE A 95 13.73 -1.59 3.22
N ASN A 96 14.43 -2.56 2.61
CA ASN A 96 14.72 -2.52 1.19
C ASN A 96 13.45 -2.59 0.34
N ILE A 97 12.54 -3.51 0.65
CA ILE A 97 11.26 -3.65 -0.07
C ILE A 97 10.40 -2.39 0.12
N ALA A 98 10.27 -1.88 1.34
CA ALA A 98 9.52 -0.67 1.63
C ALA A 98 10.05 0.55 0.85
N ARG A 99 11.36 0.71 0.78
CA ARG A 99 12.02 1.77 -0.02
C ARG A 99 11.73 1.64 -1.52
N ASN A 100 11.82 0.43 -2.05
CA ASN A 100 11.52 0.17 -3.46
C ASN A 100 10.05 0.43 -3.78
N GLY A 101 9.14 0.00 -2.90
CA GLY A 101 7.71 0.27 -3.02
C GLY A 101 7.41 1.77 -3.05
N LYS A 102 7.96 2.53 -2.10
CA LYS A 102 7.83 3.99 -2.08
C LYS A 102 8.31 4.63 -3.38
N LYS A 103 9.50 4.27 -3.83
CA LYS A 103 10.08 4.78 -5.08
C LYS A 103 9.18 4.46 -6.29
N LYS A 104 8.70 3.22 -6.37
CA LYS A 104 7.79 2.78 -7.44
C LYS A 104 6.46 3.51 -7.39
N TYR A 105 5.89 3.67 -6.20
CA TYR A 105 4.62 4.37 -6.00
C TYR A 105 4.70 5.81 -6.54
N PHE A 106 5.69 6.60 -6.13
CA PHE A 106 5.86 7.98 -6.60
C PHE A 106 6.21 8.07 -8.10
N LYS A 107 6.85 7.04 -8.65
CA LYS A 107 7.07 6.97 -10.10
C LYS A 107 5.77 6.79 -10.87
N LEU A 108 4.84 5.96 -10.36
CA LEU A 108 3.58 5.64 -11.04
C LEU A 108 2.48 6.67 -10.78
N PHE A 109 2.35 7.12 -9.53
CA PHE A 109 1.20 7.86 -9.01
C PHE A 109 1.56 9.25 -8.48
N ASN A 110 2.49 9.96 -9.14
CA ASN A 110 2.74 11.36 -8.84
C ASN A 110 1.66 12.26 -9.49
N GLU A 111 1.47 13.44 -8.93
CA GLU A 111 0.44 14.39 -9.33
C GLU A 111 0.55 14.81 -10.81
N GLN A 112 1.75 15.05 -11.31
CA GLN A 112 1.95 15.47 -12.70
C GLN A 112 1.50 14.39 -13.69
N ARG A 113 1.89 13.14 -13.43
CA ARG A 113 1.54 12.00 -14.28
C ARG A 113 0.03 11.70 -14.26
N ILE A 114 -0.57 11.72 -13.08
CA ILE A 114 -2.01 11.49 -12.91
C ILE A 114 -2.81 12.62 -13.58
N THR A 115 -2.45 13.87 -13.33
CA THR A 115 -3.12 15.02 -13.95
C THR A 115 -3.00 14.98 -15.47
N LYS A 116 -1.80 14.71 -15.99
CA LYS A 116 -1.61 14.54 -17.44
C LYS A 116 -2.48 13.42 -18.01
N TYR A 117 -2.54 12.28 -17.34
CA TYR A 117 -3.38 11.14 -17.76
C TYR A 117 -4.86 11.54 -17.81
N ILE A 118 -5.37 12.20 -16.77
CA ILE A 118 -6.77 12.66 -16.71
C ILE A 118 -7.06 13.61 -17.86
N ILE A 119 -6.22 14.64 -18.06
CA ILE A 119 -6.38 15.62 -19.14
C ILE A 119 -6.36 14.93 -20.51
N ASP A 120 -5.35 14.11 -20.78
CA ASP A 120 -5.22 13.43 -22.08
C ASP A 120 -6.45 12.53 -22.37
N LYS A 121 -6.96 11.81 -21.36
CA LYS A 121 -8.19 11.00 -21.50
C LYS A 121 -9.42 11.85 -21.73
N SER A 122 -9.56 12.98 -21.05
CA SER A 122 -10.70 13.90 -21.22
C SER A 122 -10.75 14.51 -22.62
N PHE A 123 -9.60 14.68 -23.26
CA PHE A 123 -9.51 15.15 -24.64
C PHE A 123 -9.41 14.02 -25.69
N GLY A 124 -9.73 12.80 -25.34
CA GLY A 124 -9.76 11.65 -26.27
C GLY A 124 -8.38 11.18 -26.76
N LYS A 125 -7.28 11.63 -26.15
CA LYS A 125 -5.95 11.21 -26.55
C LYS A 125 -5.67 9.76 -26.09
N LYS A 126 -5.00 8.99 -26.94
CA LYS A 126 -4.47 7.68 -26.53
C LYS A 126 -3.34 7.90 -25.52
N THR A 127 -3.56 7.42 -24.31
CA THR A 127 -2.54 7.49 -23.25
C THR A 127 -2.66 6.28 -22.35
N ASN A 128 -1.54 5.80 -21.86
CA ASN A 128 -1.45 4.73 -20.87
C ASN A 128 -0.84 5.30 -19.60
N LEU A 129 -1.39 4.92 -18.45
CA LEU A 129 -0.84 5.29 -17.16
C LEU A 129 0.44 4.47 -16.86
N ILE A 130 0.54 3.29 -17.45
CA ILE A 130 1.58 2.28 -17.23
C ILE A 130 2.26 1.98 -18.56
#